data_d10b8b1b893a040090d45dbb4a7931d3
#
_entry.id   d10b8b1b893a040090d45dbb4a7931d3
#
_cell.length_a   1.000
_cell.length_b   1.000
_cell.length_c   1.000
_cell.angle_alpha   90.00
_cell.angle_beta   90.00
_cell.angle_gamma   90.00
#
_symmetry.space_group_name_H-M   'P 1'
#
loop_
_entity.id
_entity.type
_entity.pdbx_description
1 polymer ?
#
loop_
_entity_poly.entity_id
_entity_poly.type
_entity_poly.pdbx_seq_one_letter_code
_entity_poly.pdbx_strand_id
1 'polypeptide(L)'
;MDIREFAERIFLNLPYDPNDQQVQLIAALAKFCSSATQRDSVFLLNGYAGTGKTSLTGALVRALREADVPVVLLAPTGRAAKVFGAFARYPASTIHRRIYRGGDGSMLSYSGDLAENTLENAVFIVDEASMIGNGDGFGERSSLLEDLIQYVYSGEGCRMILLGDTAQLPPVAL
;
A
#
# COMPACT_ATOMS: atom_id res chain seq x y z
N MET A 1 -15.29 -11.69 -2.90
CA MET A 1 -14.79 -11.96 -1.53
C MET A 1 -15.79 -11.41 -0.53
N ASP A 2 -16.21 -12.24 0.41
CA ASP A 2 -17.16 -11.82 1.45
C ASP A 2 -16.44 -10.93 2.46
N ILE A 3 -17.04 -9.75 2.71
CA ILE A 3 -16.45 -8.75 3.60
C ILE A 3 -16.28 -9.29 5.02
N ARG A 4 -17.32 -9.97 5.53
CA ARG A 4 -17.29 -10.52 6.89
C ARG A 4 -16.24 -11.62 7.03
N GLU A 5 -16.19 -12.53 6.09
CA GLU A 5 -15.22 -13.61 6.10
C GLU A 5 -13.79 -13.06 6.04
N PHE A 6 -13.56 -12.05 5.20
CA PHE A 6 -12.24 -11.45 5.10
C PHE A 6 -11.86 -10.70 6.38
N ALA A 7 -12.80 -9.97 7.00
CA ALA A 7 -12.55 -9.34 8.29
C ALA A 7 -12.17 -10.38 9.35
N GLU A 8 -12.83 -11.51 9.39
CA GLU A 8 -12.50 -12.59 10.33
C GLU A 8 -11.10 -13.12 10.10
N ARG A 9 -10.66 -13.24 8.84
CA ARG A 9 -9.30 -13.67 8.53
C ARG A 9 -8.25 -12.68 9.05
N ILE A 10 -8.53 -11.39 8.97
CA ILE A 10 -7.63 -10.38 9.55
C ILE A 10 -7.56 -10.57 11.07
N PHE A 11 -8.70 -10.75 11.75
CA PHE A 11 -8.73 -10.98 13.19
C PHE A 11 -7.90 -12.22 13.58
N LEU A 12 -8.04 -13.31 12.85
CA LEU A 12 -7.33 -14.56 13.14
C LEU A 12 -5.81 -14.41 12.99
N ASN A 13 -5.37 -13.49 12.19
CA ASN A 13 -3.94 -13.24 11.96
C ASN A 13 -3.34 -12.20 12.90
N LEU A 14 -4.13 -11.55 13.74
CA LEU A 14 -3.63 -10.60 14.73
C LEU A 14 -3.01 -11.35 15.91
N PRO A 15 -1.89 -10.86 16.46
CA PRO A 15 -1.26 -11.47 17.64
C PRO A 15 -1.92 -11.09 18.96
N TYR A 16 -2.99 -10.30 18.93
CA TYR A 16 -3.70 -9.81 20.11
C TYR A 16 -5.16 -9.55 19.77
N ASP A 17 -6.00 -9.37 20.81
CA ASP A 17 -7.39 -8.99 20.62
C ASP A 17 -7.49 -7.50 20.30
N PRO A 18 -8.13 -7.13 19.17
CA PRO A 18 -8.22 -5.72 18.80
C PRO A 18 -9.17 -4.94 19.71
N ASN A 19 -8.86 -3.66 19.91
CA ASN A 19 -9.79 -2.75 20.59
C ASN A 19 -10.89 -2.29 19.60
N ASP A 20 -11.86 -1.51 20.10
CA ASP A 20 -13.00 -1.09 19.31
C ASP A 20 -12.60 -0.29 18.06
N GLN A 21 -11.60 0.59 18.17
CA GLN A 21 -11.13 1.36 17.04
C GLN A 21 -10.47 0.48 15.98
N GLN A 22 -9.71 -0.52 16.42
CA GLN A 22 -9.09 -1.47 15.51
C GLN A 22 -10.13 -2.36 14.83
N VAL A 23 -11.18 -2.75 15.53
CA VAL A 23 -12.30 -3.50 14.95
C VAL A 23 -12.95 -2.70 13.82
N GLN A 24 -13.22 -1.40 14.05
CA GLN A 24 -13.79 -0.53 13.03
C GLN A 24 -12.86 -0.37 11.83
N LEU A 25 -11.57 -0.24 12.09
CA LEU A 25 -10.56 -0.12 11.04
C LEU A 25 -10.48 -1.41 10.20
N ILE A 26 -10.50 -2.56 10.84
CA ILE A 26 -10.50 -3.85 10.15
C ILE A 26 -11.74 -3.99 9.26
N ALA A 27 -12.90 -3.59 9.77
CA ALA A 27 -14.13 -3.61 8.99
C ALA A 27 -14.02 -2.70 7.75
N ALA A 28 -13.45 -1.51 7.91
CA ALA A 28 -13.24 -0.57 6.81
C ALA A 28 -12.24 -1.13 5.77
N LEU A 29 -11.15 -1.75 6.24
CA LEU A 29 -10.18 -2.38 5.35
C LEU A 29 -10.80 -3.54 4.57
N ALA A 30 -11.59 -4.37 5.23
CA ALA A 30 -12.27 -5.49 4.59
C ALA A 30 -13.22 -5.00 3.50
N LYS A 31 -13.98 -3.96 3.78
CA LYS A 31 -14.87 -3.34 2.81
C LYS A 31 -14.10 -2.77 1.62
N PHE A 32 -13.02 -2.05 1.88
CA PHE A 32 -12.18 -1.46 0.84
C PHE A 32 -11.59 -2.53 -0.07
N CYS A 33 -11.05 -3.60 0.50
CA CYS A 33 -10.42 -4.67 -0.28
C CYS A 33 -11.43 -5.53 -1.04
N SER A 34 -12.68 -5.54 -0.60
CA SER A 34 -13.73 -6.37 -1.20
C SER A 34 -14.61 -5.65 -2.22
N SER A 35 -14.57 -4.32 -2.24
CA SER A 35 -15.46 -3.53 -3.09
C SER A 35 -14.95 -3.47 -4.54
N ALA A 36 -15.75 -3.94 -5.48
CA ALA A 36 -15.42 -3.91 -6.89
C ALA A 36 -15.60 -2.52 -7.53
N THR A 37 -16.21 -1.58 -6.83
CA THR A 37 -16.71 -0.34 -7.44
C THR A 37 -15.90 0.92 -7.14
N GLN A 38 -14.91 0.85 -6.25
CA GLN A 38 -14.14 2.04 -5.85
C GLN A 38 -12.84 2.16 -6.63
N ARG A 39 -12.97 2.53 -7.90
CA ARG A 39 -11.80 2.58 -8.80
C ARG A 39 -10.84 3.73 -8.52
N ASP A 40 -11.33 4.80 -7.87
CA ASP A 40 -10.56 6.03 -7.71
C ASP A 40 -10.34 6.40 -6.24
N SER A 41 -10.40 5.43 -5.34
CA SER A 41 -10.21 5.67 -3.92
C SER A 41 -8.93 5.04 -3.40
N VAL A 42 -8.26 5.75 -2.50
CA VAL A 42 -7.07 5.29 -1.80
C VAL A 42 -7.40 5.19 -0.32
N PHE A 43 -7.02 4.09 0.30
CA PHE A 43 -7.20 3.94 1.74
C PHE A 43 -5.97 4.49 2.47
N LEU A 44 -6.19 5.43 3.38
CA LEU A 44 -5.13 5.98 4.21
C LEU A 44 -5.19 5.34 5.59
N LEU A 45 -4.17 4.57 5.92
CA LEU A 45 -4.04 3.96 7.24
C LEU A 45 -3.06 4.78 8.06
N ASN A 46 -3.61 5.66 8.89
CA ASN A 46 -2.86 6.55 9.74
C ASN A 46 -2.75 5.97 11.15
N GLY A 47 -1.62 6.17 11.79
CA GLY A 47 -1.44 5.76 13.17
C GLY A 47 -0.10 6.20 13.68
N TYR A 48 -0.04 6.40 15.00
CA TYR A 48 1.22 6.68 15.66
C TYR A 48 1.99 5.40 15.92
N ALA A 49 3.29 5.51 16.12
CA ALA A 49 4.11 4.38 16.56
C ALA A 49 3.50 3.78 17.84
N GLY A 50 3.43 2.46 17.89
CA GLY A 50 2.87 1.77 19.05
C GLY A 50 1.36 1.57 19.03
N THR A 51 0.66 1.96 17.96
CA THR A 51 -0.81 1.77 17.86
C THR A 51 -1.21 0.44 17.24
N GLY A 52 -0.25 -0.46 17.01
CA GLY A 52 -0.54 -1.75 16.38
C GLY A 52 -0.61 -1.72 14.85
N LYS A 53 -0.23 -0.62 14.22
CA LYS A 53 -0.24 -0.48 12.76
C LYS A 53 0.58 -1.57 12.07
N THR A 54 1.76 -1.87 12.60
CA THR A 54 2.65 -2.90 12.08
C THR A 54 2.01 -4.28 12.13
N SER A 55 1.43 -4.64 13.29
CA SER A 55 0.76 -5.93 13.47
C SER A 55 -0.47 -6.05 12.60
N LEU A 56 -1.24 -4.97 12.49
CA LEU A 56 -2.44 -4.94 11.65
C LEU A 56 -2.07 -5.09 10.18
N THR A 57 -1.03 -4.40 9.73
CA THR A 57 -0.57 -4.51 8.35
C THR A 57 -0.10 -5.93 8.04
N GLY A 58 0.65 -6.54 8.94
CA GLY A 58 1.07 -7.94 8.78
C GLY A 58 -0.12 -8.89 8.70
N ALA A 59 -1.12 -8.69 9.55
CA ALA A 59 -2.34 -9.50 9.52
C ALA A 59 -3.10 -9.31 8.20
N LEU A 60 -3.19 -8.08 7.72
CA LEU A 60 -3.83 -7.78 6.44
C LEU A 60 -3.14 -8.48 5.28
N VAL A 61 -1.82 -8.42 5.23
CA VAL A 61 -1.04 -9.09 4.18
C VAL A 61 -1.29 -10.59 4.19
N ARG A 62 -1.26 -11.21 5.35
CA ARG A 62 -1.53 -12.64 5.47
C ARG A 62 -2.95 -13.00 5.05
N ALA A 63 -3.93 -12.21 5.47
CA ALA A 63 -5.32 -12.43 5.10
C ALA A 63 -5.55 -12.33 3.58
N LEU A 64 -4.91 -11.35 2.94
CA LEU A 64 -4.99 -11.19 1.48
C LEU A 64 -4.39 -12.39 0.76
N ARG A 65 -3.24 -12.86 1.23
CA ARG A 65 -2.60 -14.04 0.65
C ARG A 65 -3.43 -15.30 0.83
N GLU A 66 -4.03 -15.48 2.00
CA GLU A 66 -4.92 -16.62 2.26
C GLU A 66 -6.16 -16.59 1.35
N ALA A 67 -6.59 -15.40 0.95
CA ALA A 67 -7.72 -15.21 0.04
C ALA A 67 -7.30 -15.24 -1.43
N ASP A 68 -6.04 -15.57 -1.73
CA ASP A 68 -5.47 -15.59 -3.08
C ASP A 68 -5.57 -14.25 -3.81
N VAL A 69 -5.47 -13.15 -3.07
CA VAL A 69 -5.44 -11.82 -3.63
C VAL A 69 -3.97 -11.42 -3.84
N PRO A 70 -3.57 -11.00 -5.04
CA PRO A 70 -2.21 -10.53 -5.27
C PRO A 70 -1.90 -9.31 -4.40
N VAL A 71 -0.74 -9.31 -3.74
CA VAL A 71 -0.31 -8.24 -2.85
C VAL A 71 1.04 -7.72 -3.34
N VAL A 72 1.17 -6.39 -3.43
CA VAL A 72 2.44 -5.75 -3.75
C VAL A 72 2.78 -4.79 -2.62
N LEU A 73 3.94 -4.99 -2.01
CA LEU A 73 4.43 -4.17 -0.91
C LEU A 73 5.50 -3.20 -1.44
N LEU A 74 5.29 -1.92 -1.22
CA LEU A 74 6.17 -0.87 -1.73
C LEU A 74 6.59 0.09 -0.62
N ALA A 75 7.75 0.70 -0.80
CA ALA A 75 8.26 1.75 0.08
C ALA A 75 9.10 2.73 -0.74
N PRO A 76 9.28 3.98 -0.26
CA PRO A 76 10.00 4.99 -1.04
C PRO A 76 11.52 4.77 -1.14
N THR A 77 12.10 4.02 -0.20
CA THR A 77 13.54 3.76 -0.20
C THR A 77 13.82 2.28 -0.02
N GLY A 78 15.03 1.84 -0.41
CA GLY A 78 15.44 0.45 -0.22
C GLY A 78 15.46 0.04 1.25
N ARG A 79 15.86 0.96 2.14
CA ARG A 79 15.86 0.67 3.58
C ARG A 79 14.44 0.49 4.11
N ALA A 80 13.53 1.37 3.75
CA ALA A 80 12.13 1.26 4.16
C ALA A 80 11.49 -0.01 3.62
N ALA A 81 11.81 -0.39 2.37
CA ALA A 81 11.32 -1.62 1.79
C ALA A 81 11.80 -2.85 2.57
N LYS A 82 13.07 -2.86 2.99
CA LYS A 82 13.62 -3.94 3.81
C LYS A 82 12.88 -4.09 5.13
N VAL A 83 12.65 -2.97 5.82
CA VAL A 83 11.92 -2.96 7.09
C VAL A 83 10.49 -3.46 6.89
N PHE A 84 9.82 -2.97 5.85
CA PHE A 84 8.45 -3.38 5.54
C PHE A 84 8.37 -4.88 5.27
N GLY A 85 9.23 -5.40 4.41
CA GLY A 85 9.26 -6.83 4.11
C GLY A 85 9.51 -7.68 5.34
N ALA A 86 10.34 -7.19 6.27
CA ALA A 86 10.65 -7.93 7.49
C ALA A 86 9.42 -8.05 8.40
N PHE A 87 8.70 -6.95 8.68
CA PHE A 87 7.55 -7.04 9.58
C PHE A 87 6.32 -7.66 8.90
N ALA A 88 6.14 -7.47 7.62
CA ALA A 88 5.03 -8.07 6.88
C ALA A 88 5.29 -9.53 6.52
N ARG A 89 6.52 -9.98 6.62
CA ARG A 89 6.96 -11.33 6.24
C ARG A 89 6.60 -11.66 4.80
N TYR A 90 6.79 -10.69 3.92
CA TYR A 90 6.51 -10.81 2.50
C TYR A 90 7.42 -9.84 1.75
N PRO A 91 7.95 -10.20 0.58
CA PRO A 91 8.90 -9.33 -0.11
C PRO A 91 8.31 -7.96 -0.45
N ALA A 92 9.08 -6.91 -0.18
CA ALA A 92 8.74 -5.54 -0.55
C ALA A 92 9.83 -4.97 -1.44
N SER A 93 9.45 -4.04 -2.30
CA SER A 93 10.41 -3.34 -3.17
C SER A 93 10.22 -1.83 -3.08
N THR A 94 11.14 -1.08 -3.69
CA THR A 94 10.95 0.36 -3.81
C THR A 94 9.87 0.68 -4.83
N ILE A 95 9.24 1.83 -4.66
CA ILE A 95 8.24 2.32 -5.61
C ILE A 95 8.88 2.47 -6.98
N HIS A 96 10.07 3.09 -7.06
CA HIS A 96 10.77 3.32 -8.33
C HIS A 96 11.02 2.03 -9.09
N ARG A 97 11.47 1.00 -8.40
CA ARG A 97 11.75 -0.29 -9.03
C ARG A 97 10.51 -0.93 -9.61
N ARG A 98 9.37 -0.72 -8.98
CA ARG A 98 8.12 -1.35 -9.40
C ARG A 98 7.45 -0.63 -10.55
N ILE A 99 7.37 0.71 -10.50
CA ILE A 99 6.51 1.45 -11.41
C ILE A 99 7.22 2.00 -12.65
N TYR A 100 8.56 2.12 -12.62
CA TYR A 100 9.29 2.66 -13.77
C TYR A 100 9.99 1.56 -14.56
N ARG A 101 10.08 1.78 -15.88
CA ARG A 101 10.75 0.86 -16.78
C ARG A 101 12.25 0.97 -16.67
N GLY A 102 12.90 -0.19 -16.80
CA GLY A 102 14.36 -0.27 -16.89
C GLY A 102 15.03 0.00 -15.58
N GLY A 103 16.35 0.02 -15.63
CA GLY A 103 17.17 0.30 -14.49
C GLY A 103 17.63 -0.93 -13.74
N ASP A 104 18.74 -0.73 -13.07
CA ASP A 104 19.41 -1.75 -12.27
C ASP A 104 19.03 -1.66 -10.78
N GLY A 105 18.00 -0.88 -10.45
CA GLY A 105 17.61 -0.60 -9.08
C GLY A 105 18.15 0.72 -8.56
N SER A 106 19.00 1.41 -9.31
CA SER A 106 19.49 2.74 -8.98
C SER A 106 18.49 3.79 -9.47
N MET A 107 18.26 4.83 -8.67
CA MET A 107 17.38 5.93 -9.08
C MET A 107 17.87 6.66 -10.33
N LEU A 108 19.15 6.59 -10.62
CA LEU A 108 19.73 7.26 -11.77
C LEU A 108 19.52 6.51 -13.09
N SER A 109 19.15 5.23 -13.03
CA SER A 109 19.00 4.40 -14.21
C SER A 109 17.56 4.28 -14.71
N TYR A 110 16.59 4.86 -14.01
CA TYR A 110 15.19 4.80 -14.43
C TYR A 110 14.91 5.84 -15.50
N SER A 111 14.23 5.42 -16.57
CA SER A 111 13.89 6.29 -17.69
C SER A 111 12.79 7.31 -17.38
N GLY A 112 12.07 7.14 -16.29
CA GLY A 112 10.90 7.93 -15.96
C GLY A 112 9.61 7.46 -16.64
N ASP A 113 9.70 6.49 -17.54
CA ASP A 113 8.53 5.92 -18.19
C ASP A 113 7.89 4.87 -17.28
N LEU A 114 6.57 4.93 -17.16
CA LEU A 114 5.85 3.96 -16.34
C LEU A 114 5.86 2.59 -17.01
N ALA A 115 6.11 1.56 -16.20
CA ALA A 115 5.91 0.18 -16.62
C ALA A 115 4.42 -0.10 -16.76
N GLU A 116 4.09 -1.17 -17.42
CA GLU A 116 2.72 -1.63 -17.52
C GLU A 116 2.34 -2.41 -16.26
N ASN A 117 1.19 -2.10 -15.68
CA ASN A 117 0.64 -2.88 -14.58
C ASN A 117 -0.24 -3.99 -15.16
N THR A 118 0.28 -5.20 -15.15
CA THR A 118 -0.41 -6.38 -15.70
C THR A 118 -1.19 -7.14 -14.64
N LEU A 119 -1.17 -6.69 -13.38
CA LEU A 119 -1.88 -7.36 -12.31
C LEU A 119 -3.37 -7.05 -12.34
N GLU A 120 -4.16 -8.02 -11.92
CA GLU A 120 -5.61 -7.89 -11.78
C GLU A 120 -6.00 -8.09 -10.31
N ASN A 121 -6.86 -7.22 -9.82
CA ASN A 121 -7.40 -7.29 -8.47
C ASN A 121 -6.32 -7.29 -7.37
N ALA A 122 -5.18 -6.68 -7.65
CA ALA A 122 -4.08 -6.61 -6.69
C ALA A 122 -4.29 -5.48 -5.69
N VAL A 123 -3.80 -5.71 -4.46
CA VAL A 123 -3.78 -4.69 -3.41
C VAL A 123 -2.33 -4.24 -3.24
N PHE A 124 -2.09 -2.97 -3.51
CA PHE A 124 -0.78 -2.33 -3.33
C PHE A 124 -0.77 -1.66 -1.96
N ILE A 125 0.20 -2.01 -1.13
CA ILE A 125 0.36 -1.41 0.21
C ILE A 125 1.68 -0.68 0.23
N VAL A 126 1.63 0.63 0.50
CA VAL A 126 2.79 1.51 0.45
C VAL A 126 3.09 2.03 1.84
N ASP A 127 4.26 1.67 2.38
CA ASP A 127 4.71 2.16 3.68
C ASP A 127 5.47 3.47 3.53
N GLU A 128 5.62 4.20 4.63
CA GLU A 128 6.33 5.48 4.68
C GLU A 128 5.76 6.49 3.68
N ALA A 129 4.43 6.51 3.54
CA ALA A 129 3.76 7.33 2.52
C ALA A 129 4.03 8.83 2.68
N SER A 130 4.32 9.29 3.89
CA SER A 130 4.67 10.69 4.15
C SER A 130 5.94 11.13 3.44
N MET A 131 6.81 10.19 3.09
CA MET A 131 8.04 10.49 2.35
C MET A 131 7.81 10.68 0.85
N ILE A 132 6.61 10.38 0.37
CA ILE A 132 6.25 10.58 -1.04
C ILE A 132 5.69 12.00 -1.16
N GLY A 133 6.58 12.97 -1.33
CA GLY A 133 6.16 14.36 -1.38
C GLY A 133 5.35 14.72 -2.62
N ASN A 134 4.49 15.71 -2.48
CA ASN A 134 3.82 16.33 -3.60
C ASN A 134 4.78 17.35 -4.24
N GLY A 135 5.50 16.91 -5.23
CA GLY A 135 6.39 17.81 -5.95
C GLY A 135 7.66 18.12 -5.16
N ASP A 136 8.66 17.40 -5.44
CA ASP A 136 10.00 17.55 -4.88
C ASP A 136 10.80 18.66 -5.55
N GLY A 137 10.14 19.67 -6.01
CA GLY A 137 10.77 20.89 -6.48
C GLY A 137 11.55 20.76 -7.77
N PHE A 138 11.49 19.64 -8.45
CA PHE A 138 12.16 19.47 -9.74
C PHE A 138 11.26 19.83 -10.93
N GLY A 139 10.36 20.78 -10.75
CA GLY A 139 9.70 21.47 -11.84
C GLY A 139 8.62 20.64 -12.55
N GLU A 140 8.81 20.31 -13.76
CA GLU A 140 7.78 19.95 -14.72
C GLU A 140 7.37 18.47 -14.76
N ARG A 141 7.89 17.63 -13.86
CA ARG A 141 7.55 16.21 -13.87
C ARG A 141 6.45 15.89 -12.87
N SER A 142 5.62 14.91 -13.22
CA SER A 142 4.65 14.35 -12.31
C SER A 142 5.31 13.93 -11.01
N SER A 143 4.62 14.14 -9.88
CA SER A 143 5.14 13.67 -8.60
C SER A 143 5.19 12.15 -8.60
N LEU A 144 6.05 11.60 -7.74
CA LEU A 144 6.13 10.15 -7.56
C LEU A 144 4.76 9.57 -7.15
N LEU A 145 4.02 10.30 -6.32
CA LEU A 145 2.68 9.88 -5.89
C LEU A 145 1.71 9.81 -7.07
N GLU A 146 1.72 10.80 -7.96
CA GLU A 146 0.87 10.79 -9.15
C GLU A 146 1.20 9.63 -10.07
N ASP A 147 2.48 9.37 -10.30
CA ASP A 147 2.93 8.24 -11.11
C ASP A 147 2.53 6.91 -10.48
N LEU A 148 2.63 6.79 -9.17
CA LEU A 148 2.22 5.60 -8.45
C LEU A 148 0.72 5.35 -8.59
N ILE A 149 -0.09 6.39 -8.41
CA ILE A 149 -1.55 6.30 -8.56
C ILE A 149 -1.90 5.87 -9.99
N GLN A 150 -1.27 6.49 -10.98
CA GLN A 150 -1.50 6.16 -12.38
C GLN A 150 -1.15 4.69 -12.67
N TYR A 151 0.00 4.24 -12.15
CA TYR A 151 0.42 2.85 -12.33
C TYR A 151 -0.56 1.87 -11.70
N VAL A 152 -0.92 2.08 -10.42
CA VAL A 152 -1.79 1.15 -9.69
C VAL A 152 -3.15 1.05 -10.36
N TYR A 153 -3.78 2.19 -10.64
CA TYR A 153 -5.15 2.22 -11.14
C TYR A 153 -5.26 1.99 -12.64
N SER A 154 -4.15 1.84 -13.36
CA SER A 154 -4.16 1.34 -14.72
C SER A 154 -4.41 -0.16 -14.78
N GLY A 155 -4.14 -0.88 -13.69
CA GLY A 155 -4.45 -2.30 -13.59
C GLY A 155 -5.91 -2.54 -13.24
N GLU A 156 -6.50 -3.57 -13.80
CA GLU A 156 -7.90 -3.86 -13.59
C GLU A 156 -8.18 -4.32 -12.16
N GLY A 157 -9.04 -3.60 -11.47
CA GLY A 157 -9.45 -3.94 -10.11
C GLY A 157 -8.38 -3.72 -9.05
N CYS A 158 -7.26 -3.09 -9.37
CA CYS A 158 -6.19 -2.82 -8.42
C CYS A 158 -6.53 -1.68 -7.48
N ARG A 159 -5.98 -1.73 -6.29
CA ARG A 159 -6.23 -0.77 -5.21
C ARG A 159 -4.98 -0.47 -4.45
N MET A 160 -4.98 0.66 -3.75
CA MET A 160 -3.82 1.11 -3.00
C MET A 160 -4.18 1.49 -1.57
N ILE A 161 -3.33 1.07 -0.64
CA ILE A 161 -3.40 1.45 0.77
C ILE A 161 -2.09 2.16 1.09
N LEU A 162 -2.19 3.36 1.64
CA LEU A 162 -1.03 4.14 2.08
C LEU A 162 -0.92 4.09 3.60
N LEU A 163 0.26 3.72 4.10
CA LEU A 163 0.56 3.66 5.52
C LEU A 163 1.42 4.85 5.92
N GLY A 164 1.09 5.51 7.01
CA GLY A 164 1.90 6.61 7.51
C GLY A 164 1.42 7.13 8.85
N ASP A 165 2.14 8.09 9.39
CA ASP A 165 1.74 8.78 10.60
C ASP A 165 0.79 9.93 10.28
N THR A 166 -0.23 10.12 11.10
CA THR A 166 -1.27 11.11 10.88
C THR A 166 -0.73 12.51 10.69
N ALA A 167 0.31 12.87 11.44
CA ALA A 167 0.89 14.21 11.40
C ALA A 167 1.75 14.47 10.17
N GLN A 168 2.08 13.45 9.39
CA GLN A 168 3.06 13.53 8.31
C GLN A 168 2.47 13.33 6.92
N LEU A 169 1.27 12.78 6.83
CA LEU A 169 0.66 12.51 5.52
C LEU A 169 0.11 13.80 4.91
N PRO A 170 0.52 14.13 3.69
CA PRO A 170 -0.07 15.27 2.99
C PRO A 170 -1.51 14.95 2.59
N PRO A 171 -2.33 15.98 2.36
CA PRO A 171 -3.67 15.76 1.81
C PRO A 171 -3.55 15.08 0.44
N VAL A 172 -4.33 14.04 0.21
CA VAL A 172 -4.38 13.37 -1.08
C VAL A 172 -5.71 13.74 -1.73
N ALA A 173 -5.63 14.52 -2.78
CA ALA A 173 -6.79 14.83 -3.62
C ALA A 173 -6.74 13.91 -4.84
N LEU A 174 -7.77 13.14 -5.02
CA LEU A 174 -7.92 12.27 -6.17
C LEU A 174 -8.85 12.90 -7.19
#